data_2e588608a0ba5c1e938f51529bbfdaff
#
_entry.id   2e588608a0ba5c1e938f51529bbfdaff
#
_cell.length_a   1.000
_cell.length_b   1.000
_cell.length_c   1.000
_cell.angle_alpha   90.00
_cell.angle_beta   90.00
_cell.angle_gamma   90.00
#
_symmetry.space_group_name_H-M   'P 1'
#
loop_
_entity.id
_entity.type
_entity.pdbx_description
1 polymer ?
#
loop_
_entity_poly.entity_id
_entity_poly.type
_entity_poly.pdbx_seq_one_letter_code
_entity_poly.pdbx_strand_id
1 'polypeptide(L)'
;MNPLLTIVIPVLNEAPILSERLEALQFVRCRGVELIVVDGGSTDDSFDIASARSDHTLKAAAGRAKQMNEGARHANGEWLLFLHADTRLGEEAFDALLEALSGESDWGWFDVHIEGKHPLLLVTAAMMNARAGLTKVATGDQGLFMKKALFDAVGGFPDMPLMEDVALSKALRGIAKSKVVRTPLVTDGRRWDQGGWLRTVLKMWGLRFAYWAGVGPDRLADYYAHVRGR
;
A
#
# COMPACT_ATOMS: atom_id res chain seq x y z
N MET A 1 -10.13 23.92 -7.50
CA MET A 1 -8.67 23.62 -7.58
C MET A 1 -8.53 22.11 -7.46
N ASN A 2 -7.67 21.51 -8.24
CA ASN A 2 -7.40 20.08 -8.08
C ASN A 2 -6.67 19.85 -6.75
N PRO A 3 -6.93 18.73 -6.04
CA PRO A 3 -6.21 18.39 -4.83
C PRO A 3 -4.72 18.17 -5.13
N LEU A 4 -3.85 18.46 -4.15
CA LEU A 4 -2.43 18.15 -4.27
C LEU A 4 -2.20 16.63 -4.27
N LEU A 5 -2.98 15.91 -3.47
CA LEU A 5 -2.79 14.48 -3.20
C LEU A 5 -4.13 13.74 -3.29
N THR A 6 -4.11 12.57 -3.92
CA THR A 6 -5.18 11.57 -3.83
C THR A 6 -4.64 10.33 -3.10
N ILE A 7 -5.35 9.88 -2.07
CA ILE A 7 -5.09 8.61 -1.39
C ILE A 7 -6.01 7.55 -2.01
N VAL A 8 -5.43 6.45 -2.48
CA VAL A 8 -6.14 5.31 -3.06
C VAL A 8 -6.04 4.11 -2.12
N ILE A 9 -7.18 3.58 -1.69
CA ILE A 9 -7.27 2.45 -0.76
C ILE A 9 -8.00 1.28 -1.44
N PRO A 10 -7.32 0.18 -1.78
CA PRO A 10 -7.96 -1.04 -2.23
C PRO A 10 -8.58 -1.81 -1.05
N VAL A 11 -9.83 -2.24 -1.19
CA VAL A 11 -10.60 -2.93 -0.15
C VAL A 11 -11.21 -4.21 -0.69
N LEU A 12 -11.16 -5.29 0.10
CA LEU A 12 -11.88 -6.53 -0.16
C LEU A 12 -12.17 -7.25 1.16
N ASN A 13 -13.44 -7.23 1.60
CA ASN A 13 -13.91 -7.82 2.86
C ASN A 13 -13.13 -7.35 4.10
N GLU A 14 -13.09 -6.03 4.29
CA GLU A 14 -12.38 -5.36 5.40
C GLU A 14 -13.34 -4.63 6.36
N ALA A 15 -14.66 -4.88 6.29
CA ALA A 15 -15.67 -4.21 7.12
C ALA A 15 -15.30 -4.13 8.62
N PRO A 16 -14.71 -5.17 9.27
CA PRO A 16 -14.40 -5.14 10.68
C PRO A 16 -13.44 -4.03 11.12
N ILE A 17 -12.60 -3.54 10.21
CA ILE A 17 -11.59 -2.51 10.52
C ILE A 17 -11.78 -1.22 9.72
N LEU A 18 -12.49 -1.29 8.59
CA LEU A 18 -12.52 -0.22 7.60
C LEU A 18 -13.12 1.07 8.16
N SER A 19 -14.20 0.96 8.96
CA SER A 19 -14.85 2.13 9.58
C SER A 19 -13.86 2.96 10.41
N GLU A 20 -13.12 2.32 11.31
CA GLU A 20 -12.11 2.98 12.15
C GLU A 20 -10.97 3.57 11.32
N ARG A 21 -10.52 2.84 10.28
CA ARG A 21 -9.42 3.28 9.42
C ARG A 21 -9.77 4.50 8.58
N LEU A 22 -10.96 4.53 8.01
CA LEU A 22 -11.43 5.68 7.24
C LEU A 22 -11.78 6.88 8.14
N GLU A 23 -12.29 6.65 9.35
CA GLU A 23 -12.50 7.71 10.32
C GLU A 23 -11.18 8.38 10.71
N ALA A 24 -10.14 7.57 10.96
CA ALA A 24 -8.80 8.07 11.26
C ALA A 24 -8.18 8.88 10.10
N LEU A 25 -8.69 8.78 8.88
CA LEU A 25 -8.24 9.56 7.71
C LEU A 25 -9.08 10.82 7.45
N GLN A 26 -10.12 11.13 8.26
CA GLN A 26 -10.92 12.33 8.00
C GLN A 26 -10.11 13.63 8.13
N PHE A 27 -9.05 13.66 8.95
CA PHE A 27 -8.19 14.82 9.07
C PHE A 27 -7.48 15.18 7.75
N VAL A 28 -7.10 14.21 6.92
CA VAL A 28 -6.47 14.49 5.62
C VAL A 28 -7.48 15.08 4.63
N ARG A 29 -8.74 14.63 4.67
CA ARG A 29 -9.82 15.21 3.86
C ARG A 29 -10.09 16.66 4.23
N CYS A 30 -10.09 17.00 5.52
CA CYS A 30 -10.18 18.38 6.00
C CYS A 30 -9.02 19.27 5.51
N ARG A 31 -7.90 18.66 5.10
CA ARG A 31 -6.75 19.34 4.51
C ARG A 31 -6.75 19.37 2.97
N GLY A 32 -7.87 19.01 2.34
CA GLY A 32 -8.06 19.06 0.89
C GLY A 32 -7.44 17.87 0.13
N VAL A 33 -7.18 16.76 0.81
CA VAL A 33 -6.76 15.50 0.18
C VAL A 33 -8.00 14.74 -0.32
N GLU A 34 -7.95 14.26 -1.55
CA GLU A 34 -8.97 13.40 -2.11
C GLU A 34 -8.78 11.95 -1.62
N LEU A 35 -9.85 11.33 -1.13
CA LEU A 35 -9.83 9.95 -0.66
C LEU A 35 -10.70 9.08 -1.56
N ILE A 36 -10.07 8.13 -2.26
CA ILE A 36 -10.72 7.16 -3.14
C ILE A 36 -10.57 5.77 -2.54
N VAL A 37 -11.71 5.11 -2.30
CA VAL A 37 -11.75 3.70 -1.90
C VAL A 37 -12.20 2.86 -3.09
N VAL A 38 -11.48 1.78 -3.36
CA VAL A 38 -11.81 0.89 -4.49
C VAL A 38 -12.12 -0.51 -3.96
N ASP A 39 -13.38 -0.88 -4.05
CA ASP A 39 -13.89 -2.18 -3.62
C ASP A 39 -13.68 -3.24 -4.71
N GLY A 40 -13.05 -4.36 -4.34
CA GLY A 40 -12.75 -5.50 -5.21
C GLY A 40 -13.87 -6.53 -5.32
N GLY A 41 -15.12 -6.16 -4.99
CA GLY A 41 -16.27 -7.07 -4.96
C GLY A 41 -16.47 -7.70 -3.58
N SER A 42 -16.42 -6.90 -2.53
CA SER A 42 -16.71 -7.33 -1.16
C SER A 42 -18.11 -7.90 -1.03
N THR A 43 -18.25 -8.90 -0.17
CA THR A 43 -19.53 -9.56 0.19
C THR A 43 -20.04 -9.15 1.57
N ASP A 44 -19.25 -8.32 2.28
CA ASP A 44 -19.59 -7.71 3.56
C ASP A 44 -19.94 -6.23 3.39
N ASP A 45 -20.11 -5.49 4.48
CA ASP A 45 -20.50 -4.07 4.49
C ASP A 45 -19.36 -3.10 4.07
N SER A 46 -18.24 -3.60 3.55
CA SER A 46 -17.08 -2.77 3.19
C SER A 46 -17.42 -1.66 2.23
N PHE A 47 -18.23 -1.92 1.20
CA PHE A 47 -18.62 -0.92 0.20
C PHE A 47 -19.45 0.22 0.82
N ASP A 48 -20.42 -0.12 1.66
CA ASP A 48 -21.31 0.88 2.29
C ASP A 48 -20.55 1.73 3.31
N ILE A 49 -19.66 1.10 4.10
CA ILE A 49 -18.75 1.81 5.02
C ILE A 49 -17.86 2.79 4.26
N ALA A 50 -17.28 2.38 3.14
CA ALA A 50 -16.44 3.21 2.29
C ALA A 50 -17.22 4.40 1.72
N SER A 51 -18.44 4.16 1.21
CA SER A 51 -19.29 5.17 0.60
C SER A 51 -19.67 6.29 1.56
N ALA A 52 -19.77 5.99 2.85
CA ALA A 52 -20.07 6.99 3.86
C ALA A 52 -18.87 7.86 4.27
N ARG A 53 -17.60 7.46 3.96
CA ARG A 53 -16.39 8.04 4.53
C ARG A 53 -15.29 8.39 3.53
N SER A 54 -15.54 8.23 2.22
CA SER A 54 -14.60 8.63 1.17
C SER A 54 -15.23 9.67 0.24
N ASP A 55 -14.42 10.30 -0.60
CA ASP A 55 -14.92 11.22 -1.61
C ASP A 55 -15.46 10.44 -2.81
N HIS A 56 -14.80 9.33 -3.14
CA HIS A 56 -15.26 8.40 -4.17
C HIS A 56 -15.10 6.96 -3.70
N THR A 57 -16.15 6.17 -3.91
CA THR A 57 -16.12 4.71 -3.74
C THR A 57 -16.37 4.06 -5.09
N LEU A 58 -15.38 3.33 -5.57
CA LEU A 58 -15.39 2.67 -6.88
C LEU A 58 -15.50 1.17 -6.73
N LYS A 59 -16.00 0.48 -7.75
CA LYS A 59 -15.96 -0.98 -7.87
C LYS A 59 -14.97 -1.37 -8.95
N ALA A 60 -14.14 -2.36 -8.67
CA ALA A 60 -13.22 -2.95 -9.63
C ALA A 60 -13.24 -4.48 -9.52
N ALA A 61 -12.65 -5.16 -10.50
CA ALA A 61 -12.40 -6.58 -10.35
C ALA A 61 -11.42 -6.83 -9.19
N ALA A 62 -11.60 -7.96 -8.50
CA ALA A 62 -10.72 -8.36 -7.41
C ALA A 62 -9.25 -8.42 -7.86
N GLY A 63 -8.37 -7.88 -7.03
CA GLY A 63 -6.93 -7.82 -7.26
C GLY A 63 -6.37 -6.42 -6.96
N ARG A 64 -5.39 -6.36 -6.07
CA ARG A 64 -4.83 -5.08 -5.59
C ARG A 64 -4.36 -4.17 -6.73
N ALA A 65 -3.63 -4.74 -7.70
CA ALA A 65 -3.18 -3.99 -8.87
C ALA A 65 -4.35 -3.34 -9.63
N LYS A 66 -5.41 -4.11 -9.90
CA LYS A 66 -6.60 -3.64 -10.62
C LYS A 66 -7.31 -2.53 -9.85
N GLN A 67 -7.51 -2.73 -8.55
CA GLN A 67 -8.17 -1.75 -7.68
C GLN A 67 -7.36 -0.45 -7.59
N MET A 68 -6.02 -0.54 -7.38
CA MET A 68 -5.16 0.63 -7.29
C MET A 68 -5.08 1.39 -8.63
N ASN A 69 -5.00 0.68 -9.76
CA ASN A 69 -5.05 1.29 -11.09
C ASN A 69 -6.39 1.99 -11.36
N GLU A 70 -7.51 1.37 -10.97
CA GLU A 70 -8.84 1.98 -11.11
C GLU A 70 -8.96 3.26 -10.28
N GLY A 71 -8.49 3.24 -9.03
CA GLY A 71 -8.44 4.44 -8.19
C GLY A 71 -7.57 5.54 -8.78
N ALA A 72 -6.38 5.20 -9.27
CA ALA A 72 -5.48 6.16 -9.90
C ALA A 72 -6.05 6.79 -11.17
N ARG A 73 -6.84 6.04 -11.94
CA ARG A 73 -7.51 6.54 -13.15
C ARG A 73 -8.55 7.62 -12.83
N HIS A 74 -9.22 7.54 -11.68
CA HIS A 74 -10.22 8.51 -11.22
C HIS A 74 -9.62 9.63 -10.35
N ALA A 75 -8.37 9.51 -9.94
CA ALA A 75 -7.69 10.47 -9.08
C ALA A 75 -7.50 11.82 -9.78
N ASN A 76 -7.80 12.91 -9.05
CA ASN A 76 -7.61 14.29 -9.49
C ASN A 76 -6.34 14.93 -8.92
N GLY A 77 -5.69 14.29 -7.95
CA GLY A 77 -4.47 14.78 -7.31
C GLY A 77 -3.26 14.78 -8.23
N GLU A 78 -2.37 15.74 -8.05
CA GLU A 78 -1.05 15.75 -8.70
C GLU A 78 -0.19 14.57 -8.24
N TRP A 79 -0.36 14.19 -6.97
CA TRP A 79 0.29 13.04 -6.34
C TRP A 79 -0.72 11.96 -5.99
N LEU A 80 -0.26 10.71 -6.05
CA LEU A 80 -0.96 9.51 -5.59
C LEU A 80 -0.26 8.94 -4.38
N LEU A 81 -1.03 8.52 -3.37
CA LEU A 81 -0.59 7.66 -2.28
C LEU A 81 -1.43 6.39 -2.29
N PHE A 82 -0.81 5.24 -2.43
CA PHE A 82 -1.46 3.93 -2.31
C PHE A 82 -1.30 3.42 -0.88
N LEU A 83 -2.42 3.30 -0.17
CA LEU A 83 -2.45 2.92 1.23
C LEU A 83 -3.31 1.66 1.41
N HIS A 84 -2.81 0.65 2.11
CA HIS A 84 -3.60 -0.54 2.41
C HIS A 84 -4.64 -0.27 3.51
N ALA A 85 -5.78 -0.97 3.47
CA ALA A 85 -6.87 -0.78 4.42
C ALA A 85 -6.49 -1.10 5.88
N ASP A 86 -5.46 -1.92 6.11
CA ASP A 86 -4.93 -2.29 7.42
C ASP A 86 -3.78 -1.39 7.90
N THR A 87 -3.44 -0.36 7.14
CA THR A 87 -2.34 0.57 7.42
C THR A 87 -2.87 1.92 7.90
N ARG A 88 -2.27 2.47 8.95
CA ARG A 88 -2.61 3.78 9.53
C ARG A 88 -1.60 4.83 9.11
N LEU A 89 -2.11 5.96 8.64
CA LEU A 89 -1.36 7.19 8.38
C LEU A 89 -1.68 8.18 9.51
N GLY A 90 -0.74 8.41 10.41
CA GLY A 90 -0.86 9.44 11.46
C GLY A 90 -0.55 10.84 10.96
N GLU A 91 -0.93 11.87 11.73
CA GLU A 91 -0.73 13.28 11.37
C GLU A 91 0.76 13.61 11.13
N GLU A 92 1.66 13.15 11.98
CA GLU A 92 3.11 13.36 11.83
C GLU A 92 3.66 12.75 10.53
N ALA A 93 3.19 11.55 10.17
CA ALA A 93 3.59 10.89 8.93
C ALA A 93 3.01 11.61 7.71
N PHE A 94 1.80 12.15 7.83
CA PHE A 94 1.19 12.95 6.78
C PHE A 94 1.93 14.29 6.58
N ASP A 95 2.30 14.99 7.66
CA ASP A 95 3.08 16.24 7.57
C ASP A 95 4.45 15.99 6.93
N ALA A 96 5.12 14.89 7.32
CA ALA A 96 6.39 14.49 6.70
C ALA A 96 6.23 14.10 5.20
N LEU A 97 5.06 13.55 4.82
CA LEU A 97 4.73 13.34 3.41
C LEU A 97 4.63 14.66 2.66
N LEU A 98 3.85 15.63 3.17
CA LEU A 98 3.70 16.93 2.51
C LEU A 98 5.05 17.63 2.30
N GLU A 99 5.97 17.54 3.26
CA GLU A 99 7.34 18.01 3.10
C GLU A 99 8.08 17.26 1.97
N ALA A 100 7.92 15.94 1.89
CA ALA A 100 8.53 15.15 0.83
C ALA A 100 7.96 15.47 -0.56
N LEU A 101 6.65 15.76 -0.68
CA LEU A 101 6.01 16.14 -1.94
C LEU A 101 6.47 17.51 -2.45
N SER A 102 6.84 18.43 -1.56
CA SER A 102 7.35 19.75 -1.92
C SER A 102 8.82 19.75 -2.37
N GLY A 103 9.52 18.61 -2.22
CA GLY A 103 10.92 18.44 -2.59
C GLY A 103 11.13 18.07 -4.06
N GLU A 104 12.36 17.65 -4.38
CA GLU A 104 12.76 17.28 -5.74
C GLU A 104 12.47 15.82 -6.11
N SER A 105 11.77 15.08 -5.25
CA SER A 105 11.44 13.67 -5.51
C SER A 105 10.26 13.52 -6.44
N ASP A 106 10.20 12.40 -7.15
CA ASP A 106 9.10 12.06 -8.05
C ASP A 106 8.25 10.93 -7.51
N TRP A 107 8.82 10.12 -6.60
CA TRP A 107 8.15 9.02 -5.92
C TRP A 107 8.84 8.69 -4.60
N GLY A 108 8.21 7.84 -3.81
CA GLY A 108 8.80 7.39 -2.56
C GLY A 108 7.92 6.40 -1.81
N TRP A 109 8.33 6.15 -0.59
CA TRP A 109 7.62 5.27 0.34
C TRP A 109 7.92 5.70 1.77
N PHE A 110 7.18 5.14 2.70
CA PHE A 110 7.40 5.34 4.13
C PHE A 110 8.23 4.21 4.74
N ASP A 111 8.92 4.49 5.81
CA ASP A 111 9.28 3.45 6.75
C ASP A 111 7.99 2.87 7.36
N VAL A 112 8.03 1.62 7.83
CA VAL A 112 6.88 0.94 8.42
C VAL A 112 7.20 0.54 9.86
N HIS A 113 6.19 0.66 10.72
CA HIS A 113 6.13 0.04 12.03
C HIS A 113 5.05 -1.04 12.03
N ILE A 114 5.37 -2.25 12.50
CA ILE A 114 4.41 -3.35 12.56
C ILE A 114 3.91 -3.46 14.00
N GLU A 115 2.63 -3.17 14.21
CA GLU A 115 1.99 -3.25 15.51
C GLU A 115 1.49 -4.68 15.76
N GLY A 116 1.92 -5.28 16.87
CA GLY A 116 1.51 -6.65 17.24
C GLY A 116 2.19 -7.12 18.52
N LYS A 117 1.88 -8.35 18.94
CA LYS A 117 2.30 -8.90 20.24
C LYS A 117 3.73 -9.47 20.21
N HIS A 118 4.22 -9.87 19.05
CA HIS A 118 5.50 -10.57 18.96
C HIS A 118 6.68 -9.58 18.97
N PRO A 119 7.66 -9.70 19.89
CA PRO A 119 8.74 -8.70 20.05
C PRO A 119 9.65 -8.56 18.83
N LEU A 120 9.77 -9.60 17.99
CA LEU A 120 10.58 -9.56 16.77
C LEU A 120 9.92 -8.81 15.61
N LEU A 121 8.70 -8.27 15.78
CA LEU A 121 8.06 -7.41 14.78
C LEU A 121 8.85 -6.11 14.57
N LEU A 122 9.45 -5.57 15.62
CA LEU A 122 10.36 -4.42 15.52
C LEU A 122 11.57 -4.72 14.62
N VAL A 123 12.17 -5.90 14.79
CA VAL A 123 13.31 -6.35 13.96
C VAL A 123 12.84 -6.54 12.51
N THR A 124 11.67 -7.14 12.32
CA THR A 124 11.09 -7.34 10.99
C THR A 124 10.86 -6.01 10.27
N ALA A 125 10.25 -5.03 10.95
CA ALA A 125 10.04 -3.70 10.41
C ALA A 125 11.38 -3.01 10.06
N ALA A 126 12.36 -3.07 10.96
CA ALA A 126 13.69 -2.52 10.71
C ALA A 126 14.38 -3.16 9.48
N MET A 127 14.27 -4.48 9.32
CA MET A 127 14.80 -5.19 8.14
C MET A 127 14.04 -4.81 6.85
N MET A 128 12.72 -4.63 6.91
CA MET A 128 11.92 -4.16 5.77
C MET A 128 12.37 -2.78 5.33
N ASN A 129 12.51 -1.85 6.28
CA ASN A 129 12.90 -0.47 6.04
C ASN A 129 14.34 -0.38 5.49
N ALA A 130 15.30 -1.09 6.12
CA ALA A 130 16.69 -1.13 5.65
C ALA A 130 16.79 -1.70 4.22
N ARG A 131 16.08 -2.80 3.94
CA ARG A 131 16.03 -3.38 2.60
C ARG A 131 15.46 -2.40 1.58
N ALA A 132 14.31 -1.78 1.87
CA ALA A 132 13.69 -0.82 0.96
C ALA A 132 14.63 0.37 0.69
N GLY A 133 15.29 0.89 1.73
CA GLY A 133 16.28 1.97 1.60
C GLY A 133 17.48 1.60 0.72
N LEU A 134 18.00 0.37 0.86
CA LEU A 134 19.15 -0.12 0.08
C LEU A 134 18.78 -0.45 -1.38
N THR A 135 17.65 -1.12 -1.58
CA THR A 135 17.28 -1.63 -2.90
C THR A 135 16.42 -0.66 -3.71
N LYS A 136 15.85 0.35 -3.08
CA LYS A 136 14.79 1.22 -3.62
C LYS A 136 13.61 0.41 -4.15
N VAL A 137 13.25 -0.65 -3.43
CA VAL A 137 12.09 -1.51 -3.73
C VAL A 137 11.24 -1.61 -2.48
N ALA A 138 10.16 -0.85 -2.45
CA ALA A 138 9.19 -0.86 -1.38
C ALA A 138 8.11 -1.92 -1.58
N THR A 139 7.35 -2.20 -0.53
CA THR A 139 6.14 -3.04 -0.55
C THR A 139 4.91 -2.20 -0.26
N GLY A 140 3.73 -2.72 -0.60
CA GLY A 140 2.46 -2.03 -0.39
C GLY A 140 2.23 -1.58 1.06
N ASP A 141 2.67 -2.37 2.04
CA ASP A 141 2.61 -2.01 3.47
C ASP A 141 3.41 -0.73 3.82
N GLN A 142 4.32 -0.31 2.94
CA GLN A 142 5.16 0.89 3.10
C GLN A 142 4.55 2.14 2.45
N GLY A 143 3.33 2.09 1.92
CA GLY A 143 2.65 3.24 1.33
C GLY A 143 3.46 3.88 0.20
N LEU A 144 3.22 3.43 -1.03
CA LEU A 144 3.88 4.00 -2.21
C LEU A 144 3.22 5.33 -2.58
N PHE A 145 4.02 6.40 -2.72
CA PHE A 145 3.53 7.67 -3.23
C PHE A 145 4.35 8.11 -4.46
N MET A 146 3.69 8.75 -5.40
CA MET A 146 4.34 9.22 -6.64
C MET A 146 3.51 10.27 -7.36
N LYS A 147 4.17 11.03 -8.22
CA LYS A 147 3.46 11.93 -9.14
C LYS A 147 2.56 11.11 -10.06
N LYS A 148 1.31 11.57 -10.23
CA LYS A 148 0.34 10.90 -11.11
C LYS A 148 0.88 10.79 -12.54
N ALA A 149 1.50 11.83 -13.06
CA ALA A 149 2.11 11.81 -14.39
C ALA A 149 3.19 10.72 -14.54
N LEU A 150 3.99 10.47 -13.48
CA LEU A 150 4.98 9.39 -13.49
C LEU A 150 4.32 8.01 -13.45
N PHE A 151 3.26 7.85 -12.63
CA PHE A 151 2.48 6.62 -12.58
C PHE A 151 1.87 6.27 -13.94
N ASP A 152 1.28 7.25 -14.61
CA ASP A 152 0.68 7.08 -15.94
C ASP A 152 1.78 6.76 -17.00
N ALA A 153 2.94 7.42 -16.93
CA ALA A 153 4.05 7.20 -17.85
C ALA A 153 4.66 5.78 -17.78
N VAL A 154 4.66 5.16 -16.59
CA VAL A 154 5.14 3.77 -16.43
C VAL A 154 4.06 2.73 -16.66
N GLY A 155 2.81 3.14 -16.92
CA GLY A 155 1.68 2.26 -17.18
C GLY A 155 1.01 1.71 -15.93
N GLY A 156 1.26 2.30 -14.77
CA GLY A 156 0.65 1.90 -13.50
C GLY A 156 1.21 0.61 -12.91
N PHE A 157 0.42 0.00 -12.02
CA PHE A 157 0.74 -1.33 -11.50
C PHE A 157 0.54 -2.38 -12.59
N PRO A 158 1.49 -3.29 -12.82
CA PRO A 158 1.28 -4.40 -13.74
C PRO A 158 0.15 -5.31 -13.24
N ASP A 159 -0.68 -5.80 -14.17
CA ASP A 159 -1.81 -6.70 -13.82
C ASP A 159 -1.25 -8.08 -13.43
N MET A 160 -0.94 -8.22 -12.16
CA MET A 160 -0.43 -9.44 -11.56
C MET A 160 -1.04 -9.65 -10.16
N PRO A 161 -1.26 -10.91 -9.76
CA PRO A 161 -1.96 -11.21 -8.51
C PRO A 161 -1.09 -10.99 -7.25
N LEU A 162 0.24 -10.89 -7.41
CA LEU A 162 1.19 -10.72 -6.32
C LEU A 162 2.47 -10.05 -6.83
N MET A 163 3.16 -9.26 -5.97
CA MET A 163 4.42 -8.55 -6.26
C MET A 163 4.27 -7.34 -7.20
N GLU A 164 3.07 -6.82 -7.39
CA GLU A 164 2.77 -5.63 -8.18
C GLU A 164 3.52 -4.39 -7.70
N ASP A 165 3.65 -4.24 -6.37
CA ASP A 165 4.39 -3.20 -5.67
C ASP A 165 5.90 -3.29 -5.91
N VAL A 166 6.45 -4.51 -5.86
CA VAL A 166 7.86 -4.79 -6.15
C VAL A 166 8.17 -4.49 -7.62
N ALA A 167 7.28 -4.88 -8.53
CA ALA A 167 7.45 -4.64 -9.97
C ALA A 167 7.43 -3.14 -10.29
N LEU A 168 6.45 -2.40 -9.75
CA LEU A 168 6.36 -0.95 -9.93
C LEU A 168 7.59 -0.24 -9.34
N SER A 169 7.99 -0.57 -8.12
CA SER A 169 9.19 0.01 -7.50
C SER A 169 10.45 -0.23 -8.35
N LYS A 170 10.59 -1.43 -8.95
CA LYS A 170 11.71 -1.74 -9.84
C LYS A 170 11.70 -0.89 -11.12
N ALA A 171 10.53 -0.62 -11.69
CA ALA A 171 10.39 0.25 -12.85
C ALA A 171 10.79 1.69 -12.49
N LEU A 172 10.30 2.22 -11.37
CA LEU A 172 10.52 3.60 -10.94
C LEU A 172 11.96 3.90 -10.55
N ARG A 173 12.64 2.99 -9.83
CA ARG A 173 13.98 3.24 -9.28
C ARG A 173 15.07 3.56 -10.31
N GLY A 174 14.85 3.16 -11.56
CA GLY A 174 15.80 3.37 -12.67
C GLY A 174 15.60 4.69 -13.42
N ILE A 175 14.44 5.34 -13.25
CA ILE A 175 14.03 6.46 -14.09
C ILE A 175 13.67 7.73 -13.31
N ALA A 176 13.46 7.64 -11.99
CA ALA A 176 12.97 8.76 -11.21
C ALA A 176 13.65 8.87 -9.83
N LYS A 177 13.67 10.08 -9.27
CA LYS A 177 14.25 10.37 -7.94
C LYS A 177 13.30 9.90 -6.84
N SER A 178 13.81 9.06 -5.93
CA SER A 178 13.02 8.54 -4.80
C SER A 178 13.33 9.24 -3.49
N LYS A 179 12.33 9.30 -2.60
CA LYS A 179 12.42 9.78 -1.22
C LYS A 179 11.87 8.73 -0.26
N VAL A 180 12.51 8.58 0.88
CA VAL A 180 11.97 7.79 2.01
C VAL A 180 11.44 8.76 3.06
N VAL A 181 10.18 8.62 3.44
CA VAL A 181 9.60 9.29 4.60
C VAL A 181 9.91 8.43 5.82
N ARG A 182 10.74 8.95 6.74
CA ARG A 182 11.21 8.20 7.89
C ARG A 182 10.21 8.10 9.03
N THR A 183 9.22 9.00 9.08
CA THR A 183 8.08 8.87 10.00
C THR A 183 7.23 7.69 9.53
N PRO A 184 7.10 6.62 10.36
CA PRO A 184 6.58 5.36 9.86
C PRO A 184 5.06 5.38 9.70
N LEU A 185 4.57 4.63 8.71
CA LEU A 185 3.21 4.11 8.72
C LEU A 185 3.11 2.98 9.74
N VAL A 186 1.94 2.82 10.34
CA VAL A 186 1.67 1.73 11.28
C VAL A 186 0.79 0.68 10.59
N THR A 187 1.32 -0.51 10.37
CA THR A 187 0.57 -1.63 9.79
C THR A 187 0.23 -2.69 10.84
N ASP A 188 -0.88 -3.37 10.64
CA ASP A 188 -1.40 -4.37 11.56
C ASP A 188 -0.61 -5.68 11.48
N GLY A 189 -0.10 -6.13 12.63
CA GLY A 189 0.65 -7.37 12.80
C GLY A 189 -0.20 -8.64 12.96
N ARG A 190 -1.54 -8.59 12.84
CA ARG A 190 -2.44 -9.74 13.03
C ARG A 190 -2.00 -10.98 12.26
N ARG A 191 -1.52 -10.81 11.04
CA ARG A 191 -1.00 -11.89 10.20
C ARG A 191 0.18 -12.63 10.85
N TRP A 192 1.02 -11.88 11.55
CA TRP A 192 2.20 -12.40 12.26
C TRP A 192 1.81 -13.10 13.55
N ASP A 193 0.85 -12.52 14.27
CA ASP A 193 0.35 -13.06 15.53
C ASP A 193 -0.43 -14.38 15.31
N GLN A 194 -1.24 -14.45 14.25
CA GLN A 194 -2.05 -15.65 13.93
C GLN A 194 -1.26 -16.74 13.21
N GLY A 195 -0.39 -16.37 12.27
CA GLY A 195 0.37 -17.29 11.43
C GLY A 195 1.69 -17.79 12.05
N GLY A 196 2.10 -17.21 13.17
CA GLY A 196 3.41 -17.40 13.77
C GLY A 196 4.51 -16.58 13.05
N TRP A 197 5.29 -15.87 13.83
CA TRP A 197 6.29 -14.94 13.30
C TRP A 197 7.28 -15.61 12.33
N LEU A 198 7.97 -16.66 12.76
CA LEU A 198 9.01 -17.32 11.95
C LEU A 198 8.46 -17.87 10.62
N ARG A 199 7.30 -18.52 10.69
CA ARG A 199 6.63 -19.08 9.50
C ARG A 199 6.28 -17.99 8.50
N THR A 200 5.76 -16.86 8.99
CA THR A 200 5.40 -15.72 8.14
C THR A 200 6.62 -15.07 7.51
N VAL A 201 7.71 -14.88 8.27
CA VAL A 201 8.99 -14.37 7.75
C VAL A 201 9.51 -15.27 6.64
N LEU A 202 9.68 -16.57 6.92
CA LEU A 202 10.23 -17.53 5.95
C LEU A 202 9.37 -17.61 4.68
N LYS A 203 8.04 -17.57 4.83
CA LYS A 203 7.11 -17.55 3.70
C LYS A 203 7.30 -16.31 2.84
N MET A 204 7.30 -15.12 3.45
CA MET A 204 7.44 -13.86 2.70
C MET A 204 8.80 -13.75 2.01
N TRP A 205 9.87 -14.19 2.66
CA TRP A 205 11.21 -14.22 2.07
C TRP A 205 11.29 -15.25 0.94
N GLY A 206 10.73 -16.44 1.14
CA GLY A 206 10.68 -17.48 0.12
C GLY A 206 9.94 -17.03 -1.14
N LEU A 207 8.78 -16.38 -1.00
CA LEU A 207 8.03 -15.82 -2.12
C LEU A 207 8.84 -14.74 -2.88
N ARG A 208 9.54 -13.87 -2.16
CA ARG A 208 10.36 -12.82 -2.78
C ARG A 208 11.59 -13.39 -3.48
N PHE A 209 12.24 -14.38 -2.86
CA PHE A 209 13.36 -15.08 -3.49
C PHE A 209 12.92 -15.82 -4.75
N ALA A 210 11.80 -16.55 -4.70
CA ALA A 210 11.24 -17.24 -5.85
C ALA A 210 10.86 -16.27 -6.98
N TYR A 211 10.26 -15.10 -6.64
CA TYR A 211 10.01 -14.05 -7.61
C TYR A 211 11.31 -13.51 -8.24
N TRP A 212 12.34 -13.29 -7.42
CA TRP A 212 13.65 -12.87 -7.90
C TRP A 212 14.31 -13.92 -8.80
N ALA A 213 14.13 -15.21 -8.50
CA ALA A 213 14.60 -16.33 -9.30
C ALA A 213 13.78 -16.58 -10.58
N GLY A 214 12.76 -15.74 -10.88
CA GLY A 214 11.98 -15.79 -12.11
C GLY A 214 10.71 -16.66 -12.05
N VAL A 215 10.28 -17.10 -10.86
CA VAL A 215 8.98 -17.79 -10.72
C VAL A 215 7.86 -16.80 -11.00
N GLY A 216 6.94 -17.17 -11.90
CA GLY A 216 5.83 -16.33 -12.32
C GLY A 216 4.89 -15.97 -11.15
N PRO A 217 4.34 -14.74 -11.14
CA PRO A 217 3.50 -14.23 -10.05
C PRO A 217 2.22 -15.06 -9.82
N ASP A 218 1.66 -15.67 -10.85
CA ASP A 218 0.47 -16.54 -10.73
C ASP A 218 0.76 -17.76 -9.85
N ARG A 219 1.88 -18.46 -10.08
CA ARG A 219 2.30 -19.60 -9.26
C ARG A 219 2.57 -19.21 -7.82
N LEU A 220 3.12 -18.00 -7.62
CA LEU A 220 3.37 -17.47 -6.28
C LEU A 220 2.05 -17.13 -5.56
N ALA A 221 1.06 -16.63 -6.28
CA ALA A 221 -0.26 -16.33 -5.75
C ALA A 221 -1.02 -17.59 -5.36
N ASP A 222 -0.99 -18.63 -6.20
CA ASP A 222 -1.58 -19.94 -5.89
C ASP A 222 -1.00 -20.54 -4.61
N TYR A 223 0.32 -20.52 -4.49
CA TYR A 223 1.00 -20.95 -3.26
C TYR A 223 0.61 -20.09 -2.05
N TYR A 224 0.53 -18.77 -2.23
CA TYR A 224 0.14 -17.85 -1.18
C TYR A 224 -1.30 -18.05 -0.72
N ALA A 225 -2.24 -18.26 -1.65
CA ALA A 225 -3.65 -18.52 -1.37
C ALA A 225 -3.84 -19.88 -0.67
N HIS A 226 -3.18 -20.93 -1.15
CA HIS A 226 -3.24 -22.28 -0.55
C HIS A 226 -2.81 -22.29 0.93
N VAL A 227 -1.87 -21.45 1.30
CA VAL A 227 -1.39 -21.33 2.70
C VAL A 227 -2.24 -20.35 3.53
N ARG A 228 -3.08 -19.51 2.90
CA ARG A 228 -4.04 -18.62 3.59
C ARG A 228 -5.34 -19.35 3.97
N GLY A 229 -5.71 -20.37 3.21
CA GLY A 229 -6.92 -21.17 3.41
C GLY A 229 -6.78 -22.34 4.40
N ARG A 230 -5.65 -22.44 5.09
CA ARG A 230 -5.41 -23.35 6.20
C ARG A 230 -5.06 -22.55 7.44
#